data_ce510ee2b0d886cdf07b945791122968
#
_entry.id   ce510ee2b0d886cdf07b945791122968
#
_cell.length_a   1.000
_cell.length_b   1.000
_cell.length_c   1.000
_cell.angle_alpha   90.00
_cell.angle_beta   90.00
_cell.angle_gamma   90.00
#
_symmetry.space_group_name_H-M   'P 1'
#
loop_
_entity.id
_entity.type
_entity.pdbx_description
1 polymer ?
#
loop_
_entity_poly.entity_id
_entity_poly.type
_entity_poly.pdbx_seq_one_letter_code
_entity_poly.pdbx_strand_id
1 'polypeptide(L)'
;MDYVVIVAGGKGLRMGGEVPKQFLPVGGIPILMRTIMRFHEYNSDLQIILVLPSSQQDYWHSLCEKYDFHIPYTLADGGDTRFASVKNGLAFIPDDTHGVVGVHDGVRPFASVDVITDCYRSASVHGAVIPVVRVVETLRHIGGNTVPRDDYRLVQTPQ
;
A
#
# COMPACT_ATOMS: atom_id res chain seq x y z
N MET A 1 17.48 -0.78 -8.86
CA MET A 1 17.03 -0.70 -7.45
C MET A 1 15.53 -0.56 -7.47
N ASP A 2 14.79 -1.40 -6.72
CA ASP A 2 13.33 -1.39 -6.72
C ASP A 2 12.79 -0.58 -5.55
N TYR A 3 11.58 -0.05 -5.71
CA TYR A 3 10.92 0.81 -4.73
C TYR A 3 9.49 0.34 -4.45
N VAL A 4 8.99 0.68 -3.27
CA VAL A 4 7.56 0.64 -2.97
C VAL A 4 7.11 1.96 -2.35
N VAL A 5 6.05 2.55 -2.89
CA VAL A 5 5.34 3.69 -2.30
C VAL A 5 4.14 3.14 -1.52
N ILE A 6 4.22 3.17 -0.20
CA ILE A 6 3.15 2.72 0.69
C ILE A 6 2.33 3.93 1.10
N VAL A 7 1.09 4.04 0.60
CA VAL A 7 0.20 5.16 0.93
C VAL A 7 -0.70 4.83 2.11
N ALA A 8 -0.65 5.63 3.16
CA ALA A 8 -1.38 5.42 4.40
C ALA A 8 -2.11 6.69 4.88
N GLY A 9 -2.63 7.49 3.94
CA GLY A 9 -3.25 8.80 4.18
C GLY A 9 -4.73 8.79 4.53
N GLY A 10 -5.36 7.64 4.69
CA GLY A 10 -6.80 7.57 5.00
C GLY A 10 -7.13 8.13 6.38
N LYS A 11 -8.07 9.07 6.44
CA LYS A 11 -8.55 9.65 7.72
C LYS A 11 -9.26 8.62 8.63
N GLY A 12 -9.48 7.39 8.15
CA GLY A 12 -10.06 6.29 8.93
C GLY A 12 -11.46 6.51 9.50
N LEU A 13 -12.10 7.64 9.22
CA LEU A 13 -13.35 8.12 9.83
C LEU A 13 -14.54 7.15 9.71
N ARG A 14 -14.47 6.20 8.79
CA ARG A 14 -15.54 5.19 8.59
C ARG A 14 -15.66 4.18 9.71
N MET A 15 -14.67 4.06 10.60
CA MET A 15 -14.69 3.09 11.71
C MET A 15 -14.99 3.75 13.08
N GLY A 16 -15.32 5.05 13.12
CA GLY A 16 -15.80 5.75 14.34
C GLY A 16 -14.78 5.84 15.49
N GLY A 17 -13.50 5.54 15.24
CA GLY A 17 -12.46 5.59 16.26
C GLY A 17 -11.61 6.87 16.17
N GLU A 18 -11.03 7.26 17.31
CA GLU A 18 -10.09 8.40 17.39
C GLU A 18 -8.75 8.10 16.71
N VAL A 19 -8.38 6.80 16.59
CA VAL A 19 -7.12 6.34 16.00
C VAL A 19 -7.33 5.96 14.53
N PRO A 20 -6.55 6.50 13.59
CA PRO A 20 -6.60 6.11 12.18
C PRO A 20 -6.36 4.61 11.98
N LYS A 21 -7.11 4.00 11.03
CA LYS A 21 -7.14 2.54 10.79
C LYS A 21 -5.76 1.93 10.62
N GLN A 22 -4.83 2.61 9.95
CA GLN A 22 -3.47 2.13 9.70
C GLN A 22 -2.67 1.89 10.96
N PHE A 23 -3.03 2.52 12.07
CA PHE A 23 -2.35 2.39 13.36
C PHE A 23 -3.03 1.42 14.32
N LEU A 24 -4.21 0.90 13.96
CA LEU A 24 -4.87 -0.12 14.78
C LEU A 24 -4.04 -1.40 14.82
N PRO A 25 -3.88 -2.02 16.00
CA PRO A 25 -3.12 -3.25 16.12
C PRO A 25 -3.92 -4.46 15.62
N VAL A 26 -3.26 -5.32 14.86
CA VAL A 26 -3.75 -6.65 14.49
C VAL A 26 -2.72 -7.67 14.96
N GLY A 27 -3.12 -8.56 15.87
CA GLY A 27 -2.19 -9.48 16.51
C GLY A 27 -1.05 -8.76 17.25
N GLY A 28 -1.36 -7.66 17.95
CA GLY A 28 -0.42 -6.90 18.78
C GLY A 28 0.49 -5.91 18.05
N ILE A 29 0.43 -5.82 16.69
CA ILE A 29 1.29 -4.95 15.89
C ILE A 29 0.42 -4.08 14.98
N PRO A 30 0.69 -2.75 14.84
CA PRO A 30 -0.04 -1.87 13.94
C PRO A 30 -0.11 -2.40 12.50
N ILE A 31 -1.28 -2.23 11.85
CA ILE A 31 -1.49 -2.71 10.46
C ILE A 31 -0.41 -2.18 9.52
N LEU A 32 -0.05 -0.90 9.63
CA LEU A 32 0.96 -0.29 8.79
C LEU A 32 2.35 -0.93 8.96
N MET A 33 2.75 -1.25 10.19
CA MET A 33 4.00 -1.97 10.45
C MET A 33 4.00 -3.34 9.80
N ARG A 34 2.87 -4.09 9.90
CA ARG A 34 2.73 -5.38 9.23
C ARG A 34 2.85 -5.26 7.71
N THR A 35 2.28 -4.20 7.13
CA THR A 35 2.41 -3.93 5.70
C THR A 35 3.88 -3.69 5.32
N ILE A 36 4.59 -2.83 6.06
CA ILE A 36 6.02 -2.56 5.82
C ILE A 36 6.86 -3.84 5.99
N MET A 37 6.62 -4.60 7.07
CA MET A 37 7.30 -5.89 7.31
C MET A 37 7.12 -6.86 6.15
N ARG A 38 5.96 -6.90 5.51
CA ARG A 38 5.70 -7.78 4.38
C ARG A 38 6.55 -7.44 3.15
N PHE A 39 6.75 -6.17 2.86
CA PHE A 39 7.63 -5.72 1.77
C PHE A 39 9.11 -5.94 2.12
N HIS A 40 9.50 -5.73 3.36
CA HIS A 40 10.86 -6.02 3.81
C HIS A 40 11.17 -7.53 3.80
N GLU A 41 10.20 -8.38 4.12
CA GLU A 41 10.32 -9.85 3.99
C GLU A 41 10.49 -10.28 2.51
N TYR A 42 9.80 -9.60 1.57
CA TYR A 42 9.98 -9.84 0.15
C TYR A 42 11.42 -9.51 -0.30
N ASN A 43 11.93 -8.36 0.09
CA ASN A 43 13.30 -7.95 -0.23
C ASN A 43 13.78 -6.89 0.79
N SER A 44 14.82 -7.24 1.56
CA SER A 44 15.39 -6.33 2.56
C SER A 44 16.07 -5.10 1.96
N ASP A 45 16.47 -5.14 0.68
CA ASP A 45 17.09 -4.02 -0.04
C ASP A 45 16.08 -3.12 -0.76
N LEU A 46 14.78 -3.49 -0.72
CA LEU A 46 13.71 -2.71 -1.31
C LEU A 46 13.63 -1.33 -0.65
N GLN A 47 13.63 -0.28 -1.45
CA GLN A 47 13.50 1.09 -0.95
C GLN A 47 12.03 1.39 -0.63
N ILE A 48 11.71 1.56 0.64
CA ILE A 48 10.34 1.82 1.11
C ILE A 48 10.15 3.32 1.27
N ILE A 49 9.15 3.87 0.56
CA ILE A 49 8.68 5.25 0.70
C ILE A 49 7.31 5.21 1.35
N LEU A 50 7.24 5.65 2.60
CA LEU A 50 6.02 5.71 3.37
C LEU A 50 5.38 7.08 3.24
N VAL A 51 4.15 7.14 2.75
CA VAL A 51 3.40 8.39 2.59
C VAL A 51 2.33 8.50 3.67
N LEU A 52 2.51 9.46 4.58
CA LEU A 52 1.60 9.77 5.69
C LEU A 52 1.22 11.25 5.70
N PRO A 53 0.00 11.62 6.10
CA PRO A 53 -0.32 13.01 6.43
C PRO A 53 0.66 13.54 7.49
N SER A 54 1.14 14.78 7.33
CA SER A 54 2.08 15.40 8.27
C SER A 54 1.54 15.39 9.71
N SER A 55 0.24 15.58 9.89
CA SER A 55 -0.43 15.51 11.20
C SER A 55 -0.40 14.13 11.89
N GLN A 56 0.02 13.08 11.18
CA GLN A 56 0.07 11.70 11.71
C GLN A 56 1.51 11.19 11.90
N GLN A 57 2.51 11.94 11.46
CA GLN A 57 3.90 11.50 11.45
C GLN A 57 4.48 11.39 12.87
N ASP A 58 4.19 12.36 13.75
CA ASP A 58 4.63 12.30 15.15
C ASP A 58 4.05 11.08 15.87
N TYR A 59 2.76 10.80 15.64
CA TYR A 59 2.13 9.61 16.20
C TYR A 59 2.76 8.32 15.65
N TRP A 60 3.07 8.29 14.35
CA TRP A 60 3.78 7.16 13.75
C TRP A 60 5.15 6.95 14.38
N HIS A 61 5.94 8.01 14.60
CA HIS A 61 7.24 7.93 15.25
C HIS A 61 7.11 7.36 16.68
N SER A 62 6.13 7.82 17.45
CA SER A 62 5.88 7.28 18.80
C SER A 62 5.54 5.79 18.78
N LEU A 63 4.83 5.32 17.75
CA LEU A 63 4.57 3.90 17.58
C LEU A 63 5.84 3.13 17.21
N CYS A 64 6.70 3.67 16.34
CA CYS A 64 7.97 3.04 16.00
C CYS A 64 8.85 2.84 17.24
N GLU A 65 8.95 3.84 18.11
CA GLU A 65 9.65 3.72 19.40
C GLU A 65 8.99 2.67 20.30
N LYS A 66 7.67 2.72 20.45
CA LYS A 66 6.91 1.79 21.30
C LYS A 66 7.07 0.33 20.92
N TYR A 67 7.15 0.06 19.61
CA TYR A 67 7.22 -1.30 19.07
C TYR A 67 8.62 -1.73 18.63
N ASP A 68 9.64 -0.91 18.94
CA ASP A 68 11.05 -1.17 18.57
C ASP A 68 11.18 -1.48 17.06
N PHE A 69 10.53 -0.62 16.22
CA PHE A 69 10.42 -0.82 14.78
C PHE A 69 11.53 -0.10 14.04
N HIS A 70 12.46 -0.86 13.44
CA HIS A 70 13.71 -0.36 12.84
C HIS A 70 13.82 -0.60 11.34
N ILE A 71 12.79 -1.11 10.66
CA ILE A 71 12.85 -1.26 9.20
C ILE A 71 13.03 0.13 8.57
N PRO A 72 14.06 0.32 7.71
CA PRO A 72 14.32 1.62 7.12
C PRO A 72 13.23 2.00 6.10
N TYR A 73 12.86 3.26 6.10
CA TYR A 73 11.93 3.86 5.12
C TYR A 73 12.24 5.35 4.96
N THR A 74 11.85 5.91 3.81
CA THR A 74 11.79 7.36 3.60
C THR A 74 10.36 7.83 3.85
N LEU A 75 10.19 8.89 4.66
CA LEU A 75 8.88 9.45 4.96
C LEU A 75 8.56 10.60 4.00
N ALA A 76 7.37 10.54 3.38
CA ALA A 76 6.85 11.57 2.49
C ALA A 76 5.51 12.10 3.00
N ASP A 77 5.22 13.36 2.72
CA ASP A 77 3.95 13.99 3.09
C ASP A 77 2.79 13.48 2.23
N GLY A 78 1.67 13.16 2.87
CA GLY A 78 0.42 12.88 2.20
C GLY A 78 -0.15 14.12 1.51
N GLY A 79 -0.85 13.90 0.40
CA GLY A 79 -1.63 14.95 -0.28
C GLY A 79 -3.13 14.82 0.00
N ASP A 80 -3.91 15.78 -0.52
CA ASP A 80 -5.37 15.84 -0.33
C ASP A 80 -6.11 14.67 -0.98
N THR A 81 -5.50 14.01 -1.94
CA THR A 81 -6.04 12.84 -2.64
C THR A 81 -5.04 11.68 -2.63
N ARG A 82 -5.53 10.46 -2.92
CA ARG A 82 -4.64 9.31 -3.12
C ARG A 82 -3.65 9.56 -4.25
N PHE A 83 -4.09 10.20 -5.34
CA PHE A 83 -3.22 10.57 -6.46
C PHE A 83 -2.10 11.52 -6.01
N ALA A 84 -2.43 12.59 -5.28
CA ALA A 84 -1.43 13.54 -4.78
C ALA A 84 -0.45 12.87 -3.82
N SER A 85 -0.94 11.98 -2.94
CA SER A 85 -0.09 11.20 -2.03
C SER A 85 0.89 10.29 -2.79
N VAL A 86 0.42 9.57 -3.82
CA VAL A 86 1.30 8.75 -4.66
C VAL A 86 2.33 9.62 -5.38
N LYS A 87 1.91 10.74 -5.96
CA LYS A 87 2.82 11.69 -6.63
C LYS A 87 3.92 12.21 -5.69
N ASN A 88 3.56 12.56 -4.46
CA ASN A 88 4.52 13.00 -3.45
C ASN A 88 5.53 11.89 -3.11
N GLY A 89 5.08 10.65 -2.96
CA GLY A 89 5.97 9.50 -2.76
C GLY A 89 6.90 9.26 -3.94
N LEU A 90 6.38 9.29 -5.16
CA LEU A 90 7.18 9.11 -6.38
C LEU A 90 8.27 10.17 -6.55
N ALA A 91 8.10 11.38 -6.02
CA ALA A 91 9.08 12.45 -6.09
C ALA A 91 10.39 12.14 -5.32
N PHE A 92 10.40 11.12 -4.46
CA PHE A 92 11.62 10.67 -3.78
C PHE A 92 12.42 9.62 -4.58
N ILE A 93 11.91 9.21 -5.74
CA ILE A 93 12.59 8.25 -6.61
C ILE A 93 13.40 9.03 -7.65
N PRO A 94 14.72 8.79 -7.77
CA PRO A 94 15.53 9.46 -8.78
C PRO A 94 15.05 9.18 -10.21
N ASP A 95 15.08 10.18 -11.08
CA ASP A 95 14.60 10.10 -12.47
C ASP A 95 15.38 9.08 -13.32
N ASP A 96 16.62 8.77 -12.95
CA ASP A 96 17.48 7.79 -13.61
C ASP A 96 17.32 6.35 -13.05
N THR A 97 16.27 6.12 -12.26
CA THR A 97 15.97 4.80 -11.72
C THR A 97 15.53 3.83 -12.81
N HIS A 98 16.21 2.68 -12.89
CA HIS A 98 15.88 1.59 -13.82
C HIS A 98 15.17 0.39 -13.14
N GLY A 99 14.64 0.58 -11.94
CA GLY A 99 13.93 -0.44 -11.17
C GLY A 99 12.42 -0.43 -11.38
N VAL A 100 11.75 -1.37 -10.72
CA VAL A 100 10.29 -1.43 -10.63
C VAL A 100 9.81 -0.65 -9.42
N VAL A 101 8.72 0.08 -9.57
CA VAL A 101 8.07 0.84 -8.50
C VAL A 101 6.70 0.23 -8.21
N GLY A 102 6.52 -0.30 -7.00
CA GLY A 102 5.22 -0.74 -6.51
C GLY A 102 4.47 0.40 -5.81
N VAL A 103 3.15 0.47 -5.99
CA VAL A 103 2.28 1.37 -5.21
C VAL A 103 1.32 0.51 -4.39
N HIS A 104 1.35 0.64 -3.07
CA HIS A 104 0.60 -0.21 -2.16
C HIS A 104 -0.19 0.58 -1.11
N ASP A 105 -1.36 0.05 -0.74
CA ASP A 105 -2.18 0.62 0.33
C ASP A 105 -1.65 0.16 1.71
N GLY A 106 -1.29 1.09 2.58
CA GLY A 106 -0.71 0.82 3.91
C GLY A 106 -1.62 0.04 4.88
N VAL A 107 -2.90 -0.10 4.54
CA VAL A 107 -3.89 -0.86 5.33
C VAL A 107 -4.17 -2.28 4.79
N ARG A 108 -3.30 -2.79 3.90
CA ARG A 108 -3.44 -4.13 3.29
C ARG A 108 -2.25 -5.04 3.64
N PRO A 109 -2.15 -5.55 4.88
CA PRO A 109 -0.97 -6.30 5.36
C PRO A 109 -0.91 -7.75 4.84
N PHE A 110 -1.92 -8.21 4.12
CA PHE A 110 -2.08 -9.63 3.75
C PHE A 110 -1.69 -9.95 2.30
N ALA A 111 -1.05 -9.01 1.57
CA ALA A 111 -0.40 -9.38 0.31
C ALA A 111 0.69 -10.41 0.61
N SER A 112 0.62 -11.60 -0.03
CA SER A 112 1.64 -12.62 0.17
C SER A 112 2.96 -12.21 -0.49
N VAL A 113 4.08 -12.73 0.01
CA VAL A 113 5.41 -12.52 -0.61
C VAL A 113 5.40 -13.01 -2.05
N ASP A 114 4.71 -14.13 -2.35
CA ASP A 114 4.60 -14.66 -3.71
C ASP A 114 3.88 -13.68 -4.65
N VAL A 115 2.76 -13.07 -4.21
CA VAL A 115 2.04 -12.06 -5.02
C VAL A 115 2.92 -10.83 -5.26
N ILE A 116 3.65 -10.37 -4.25
CA ILE A 116 4.58 -9.24 -4.40
C ILE A 116 5.67 -9.62 -5.40
N THR A 117 6.30 -10.78 -5.25
CA THR A 117 7.33 -11.30 -6.14
C THR A 117 6.85 -11.37 -7.58
N ASP A 118 5.65 -11.93 -7.81
CA ASP A 118 5.07 -12.07 -9.14
C ASP A 118 4.76 -10.71 -9.77
N CYS A 119 4.27 -9.73 -8.99
CA CYS A 119 4.03 -8.37 -9.48
C CYS A 119 5.34 -7.70 -9.92
N TYR A 120 6.40 -7.73 -9.12
CA TYR A 120 7.68 -7.11 -9.48
C TYR A 120 8.32 -7.80 -10.67
N ARG A 121 8.38 -9.14 -10.68
CA ARG A 121 8.90 -9.91 -11.80
C ARG A 121 8.13 -9.64 -13.09
N SER A 122 6.80 -9.63 -13.05
CA SER A 122 5.98 -9.38 -14.22
C SER A 122 6.09 -7.93 -14.71
N ALA A 123 6.17 -6.96 -13.79
CA ALA A 123 6.34 -5.57 -14.16
C ALA A 123 7.68 -5.30 -14.84
N SER A 124 8.76 -5.97 -14.42
CA SER A 124 10.07 -5.85 -15.07
C SER A 124 10.09 -6.33 -16.52
N VAL A 125 9.16 -7.23 -16.89
CA VAL A 125 9.03 -7.79 -18.25
C VAL A 125 7.99 -7.04 -19.08
N HIS A 126 6.85 -6.69 -18.47
CA HIS A 126 5.68 -6.14 -19.18
C HIS A 126 5.48 -4.64 -19.00
N GLY A 127 6.28 -3.98 -18.16
CA GLY A 127 6.25 -2.54 -17.90
C GLY A 127 5.21 -2.13 -16.84
N ALA A 128 4.02 -2.71 -16.85
CA ALA A 128 2.99 -2.39 -15.85
C ALA A 128 2.14 -3.64 -15.51
N VAL A 129 1.86 -3.83 -14.22
CA VAL A 129 1.11 -4.97 -13.70
C VAL A 129 0.19 -4.52 -12.57
N ILE A 130 -1.01 -5.06 -12.54
CA ILE A 130 -1.94 -4.96 -11.43
C ILE A 130 -2.43 -6.36 -11.04
N PRO A 131 -2.35 -6.77 -9.76
CA PRO A 131 -2.94 -8.02 -9.32
C PRO A 131 -4.47 -7.89 -9.28
N VAL A 132 -5.15 -8.95 -9.71
CA VAL A 132 -6.61 -8.97 -9.75
C VAL A 132 -7.14 -10.28 -9.19
N VAL A 133 -8.34 -10.22 -8.60
CA VAL A 133 -9.10 -11.41 -8.21
C VAL A 133 -10.43 -11.46 -8.95
N ARG A 134 -10.95 -12.67 -9.12
CA ARG A 134 -12.27 -12.88 -9.74
C ARG A 134 -13.38 -12.35 -8.84
N VAL A 135 -14.42 -11.85 -9.45
CA VAL A 135 -15.66 -11.51 -8.75
C VAL A 135 -16.43 -12.81 -8.49
N VAL A 136 -16.72 -13.10 -7.22
CA VAL A 136 -17.48 -14.29 -6.83
C VAL A 136 -18.97 -13.96 -6.57
N GLU A 137 -19.26 -12.72 -6.17
CA GLU A 137 -20.62 -12.23 -5.92
C GLU A 137 -21.35 -11.92 -7.23
N THR A 138 -22.69 -11.87 -7.15
CA THR A 138 -23.52 -11.37 -8.25
C THR A 138 -23.41 -9.85 -8.35
N LEU A 139 -23.00 -9.35 -9.51
CA LEU A 139 -22.95 -7.91 -9.80
C LEU A 139 -24.30 -7.46 -10.37
N ARG A 140 -24.80 -6.35 -9.84
CA ARG A 140 -25.99 -5.70 -10.35
C ARG A 140 -25.71 -4.21 -10.63
N HIS A 141 -26.05 -3.77 -11.81
CA HIS A 141 -26.01 -2.35 -12.14
C HIS A 141 -27.05 -1.58 -11.31
N ILE A 142 -26.74 -0.36 -10.88
CA ILE A 142 -27.65 0.50 -10.10
C ILE A 142 -29.00 0.69 -10.82
N GLY A 143 -29.00 0.70 -12.17
CA GLY A 143 -30.22 0.73 -13.01
C GLY A 143 -31.05 -0.56 -13.03
N GLY A 144 -30.69 -1.60 -12.24
CA GLY A 144 -31.51 -2.79 -12.01
C GLY A 144 -31.14 -4.04 -12.79
N ASN A 145 -30.20 -3.99 -13.74
CA ASN A 145 -29.79 -5.15 -14.53
C ASN A 145 -28.65 -5.92 -13.85
N THR A 146 -28.71 -7.25 -13.89
CA THR A 146 -27.57 -8.12 -13.55
C THR A 146 -26.57 -8.09 -14.70
N VAL A 147 -25.27 -7.99 -14.37
CA VAL A 147 -24.20 -8.01 -15.37
C VAL A 147 -23.35 -9.28 -15.23
N PRO A 148 -22.77 -9.79 -16.33
CA PRO A 148 -21.90 -10.96 -16.27
C PRO A 148 -20.67 -10.67 -15.42
N ARG A 149 -20.49 -11.39 -14.33
CA ARG A 149 -19.32 -11.19 -13.42
C ARG A 149 -18.00 -11.55 -14.06
N ASP A 150 -17.99 -12.37 -15.09
CA ASP A 150 -16.77 -12.81 -15.79
C ASP A 150 -16.12 -11.67 -16.59
N ASP A 151 -16.86 -10.59 -16.88
CA ASP A 151 -16.34 -9.39 -17.53
C ASP A 151 -15.62 -8.44 -16.55
N TYR A 152 -15.64 -8.75 -15.26
CA TYR A 152 -15.11 -7.89 -14.19
C TYR A 152 -14.01 -8.57 -13.39
N ARG A 153 -13.10 -7.77 -12.86
CA ARG A 153 -12.07 -8.18 -11.89
C ARG A 153 -12.00 -7.15 -10.76
N LEU A 154 -11.72 -7.63 -9.56
CA LEU A 154 -11.41 -6.75 -8.44
C LEU A 154 -9.91 -6.46 -8.43
N VAL A 155 -9.56 -5.20 -8.60
CA VAL A 155 -8.17 -4.74 -8.58
C VAL A 155 -7.63 -4.71 -7.16
N GLN A 156 -6.44 -5.24 -6.99
CA GLN A 156 -5.72 -5.30 -5.71
C GLN A 156 -4.45 -4.44 -5.76
N THR A 157 -3.69 -4.44 -4.67
CA THR A 157 -2.35 -3.86 -4.59
C THR A 157 -1.35 -4.92 -4.10
N PRO A 158 -0.06 -4.83 -4.41
CA PRO A 158 0.64 -3.71 -5.06
C PRO A 158 0.34 -3.56 -6.56
N GLN A 159 0.42 -2.36 -7.02
CA GLN A 159 0.30 -2.01 -8.44
C GLN A 159 1.65 -1.56 -8.92
#